data_c539e8cef9875dafa4d2963b095072cb
#
_entry.id   c539e8cef9875dafa4d2963b095072cb
#
_cell.length_a   1.000
_cell.length_b   1.000
_cell.length_c   1.000
_cell.angle_alpha   90.00
_cell.angle_beta   90.00
_cell.angle_gamma   90.00
#
_symmetry.space_group_name_H-M   'P 1'
#
loop_
_entity.id
_entity.type
_entity.pdbx_description
1 polymer ?
#
loop_
_entity_poly.entity_id
_entity_poly.type
_entity_poly.pdbx_seq_one_letter_code
_entity_poly.pdbx_strand_id
1 'polypeptide(L)'
;MVIRQAVRLISDMLESITDDAYFEARQIVSEISGGKMPFEEITEAQLAECENKAKRRKTGEPLQYILGNWEFYGRKYFVGEGVLIPRPETELLCDIAKAHLKNTGGTAVDLCSGSG
;
A
#
# COMPACT_ATOMS: atom_id res chain seq x y z
N MET A 1 16.83 -14.94 8.92
CA MET A 1 16.86 -13.47 8.73
C MET A 1 15.67 -12.86 9.44
N VAL A 2 15.89 -11.83 10.24
CA VAL A 2 14.77 -11.13 10.91
C VAL A 2 14.15 -10.09 9.99
N ILE A 3 12.91 -9.69 10.31
CA ILE A 3 12.13 -8.73 9.50
C ILE A 3 12.92 -7.44 9.22
N ARG A 4 13.60 -6.89 10.23
CA ARG A 4 14.38 -5.66 10.07
C ARG A 4 15.48 -5.81 9.00
N GLN A 5 16.13 -6.96 8.95
CA GLN A 5 17.16 -7.24 7.94
C GLN A 5 16.55 -7.37 6.54
N ALA A 6 15.38 -8.03 6.46
CA ALA A 6 14.65 -8.15 5.20
C ALA A 6 14.22 -6.78 4.67
N VAL A 7 13.70 -5.91 5.53
CA VAL A 7 13.34 -4.54 5.14
C VAL A 7 14.55 -3.79 4.59
N ARG A 8 15.71 -3.90 5.25
CA ARG A 8 16.93 -3.25 4.77
C ARG A 8 17.35 -3.77 3.40
N LEU A 9 17.32 -5.08 3.21
CA LEU A 9 17.66 -5.70 1.92
C LEU A 9 16.76 -5.19 0.80
N ILE A 10 15.46 -5.20 1.02
CA ILE A 10 14.50 -4.73 0.02
C ILE A 10 14.63 -3.22 -0.21
N SER A 11 14.87 -2.44 0.84
CA SER A 11 15.12 -1.00 0.72
C SER A 11 16.32 -0.72 -0.19
N ASP A 12 17.40 -1.45 -0.01
CA ASP A 12 18.60 -1.29 -0.84
C ASP A 12 18.30 -1.59 -2.32
N MET A 13 17.43 -2.55 -2.60
CA MET A 13 17.00 -2.87 -3.97
C MET A 13 16.20 -1.73 -4.60
N LEU A 14 15.47 -0.94 -3.82
CA LEU A 14 14.56 0.08 -4.31
C LEU A 14 15.16 1.48 -4.35
N GLU A 15 16.32 1.71 -3.77
CA GLU A 15 16.95 3.04 -3.68
C GLU A 15 17.13 3.73 -5.02
N SER A 16 17.34 2.95 -6.09
CA SER A 16 17.60 3.51 -7.42
C SER A 16 16.35 4.05 -8.12
N ILE A 17 15.16 3.73 -7.63
CA ILE A 17 13.90 4.05 -8.33
C ILE A 17 12.92 4.87 -7.50
N THR A 18 13.13 5.00 -6.20
CA THR A 18 12.23 5.77 -5.34
C THR A 18 13.00 6.42 -4.19
N ASP A 19 12.56 7.61 -3.79
CA ASP A 19 13.11 8.31 -2.63
C ASP A 19 12.56 7.75 -1.32
N ASP A 20 11.45 7.00 -1.39
CA ASP A 20 10.78 6.38 -0.25
C ASP A 20 11.09 4.89 -0.14
N ALA A 21 12.30 4.47 -0.51
CA ALA A 21 12.69 3.05 -0.55
C ALA A 21 12.42 2.31 0.76
N TYR A 22 12.75 2.92 1.89
CA TYR A 22 12.52 2.30 3.19
C TYR A 22 11.04 2.10 3.49
N PHE A 23 10.21 3.09 3.23
CA PHE A 23 8.77 3.00 3.42
C PHE A 23 8.17 1.91 2.52
N GLU A 24 8.52 1.91 1.24
CA GLU A 24 8.02 0.91 0.29
C GLU A 24 8.48 -0.51 0.66
N ALA A 25 9.74 -0.66 1.10
CA ALA A 25 10.24 -1.94 1.58
C ALA A 25 9.46 -2.45 2.79
N ARG A 26 9.15 -1.58 3.74
CA ARG A 26 8.34 -1.95 4.90
C ARG A 26 6.94 -2.41 4.49
N GLN A 27 6.33 -1.75 3.52
CA GLN A 27 5.01 -2.13 3.02
C GLN A 27 5.04 -3.54 2.41
N ILE A 28 6.03 -3.82 1.59
CA ILE A 28 6.18 -5.13 0.95
C ILE A 28 6.39 -6.23 2.00
N VAL A 29 7.33 -6.03 2.90
CA VAL A 29 7.68 -7.03 3.92
C VAL A 29 6.53 -7.25 4.89
N SER A 30 5.84 -6.18 5.30
CA SER A 30 4.69 -6.27 6.20
C SER A 30 3.53 -7.05 5.57
N GLU A 31 3.23 -6.79 4.31
CA GLU A 31 2.14 -7.47 3.60
C GLU A 31 2.42 -8.97 3.47
N ILE A 32 3.64 -9.35 3.14
CA ILE A 32 4.01 -10.76 2.94
C ILE A 32 4.16 -11.50 4.25
N SER A 33 4.73 -10.86 5.29
CA SER A 33 4.95 -11.50 6.58
C SER A 33 3.72 -11.52 7.49
N GLY A 34 2.67 -10.79 7.12
CA GLY A 34 1.48 -10.69 7.95
C GLY A 34 1.63 -9.74 9.14
N GLY A 35 2.48 -8.73 9.04
CA GLY A 35 2.64 -7.70 10.06
C GLY A 35 3.55 -8.10 11.23
N LYS A 36 4.50 -8.98 10.99
CA LYS A 36 5.46 -9.39 12.02
C LYS A 36 6.29 -8.22 12.54
N MET A 37 6.70 -8.33 13.79
CA MET A 37 7.56 -7.33 14.44
C MET A 37 9.00 -7.37 13.88
N PRO A 38 9.77 -6.26 13.97
CA PRO A 38 11.10 -6.17 13.38
C PRO A 38 12.11 -7.24 13.84
N PHE A 39 11.92 -7.78 15.03
CA PHE A 39 12.82 -8.81 15.59
C PHE A 39 12.39 -10.24 15.27
N GLU A 40 11.20 -10.45 14.71
CA GLU A 40 10.72 -11.77 14.31
C GLU A 40 11.39 -12.22 13.02
N GLU A 41 11.43 -13.53 12.82
CA GLU A 41 12.04 -14.09 11.62
C GLU A 41 11.08 -14.16 10.44
N ILE A 42 11.64 -13.98 9.25
CA ILE A 42 10.95 -14.17 7.98
C ILE A 42 11.39 -15.51 7.39
N THR A 43 10.48 -16.25 6.78
CA THR A 43 10.81 -17.51 6.12
C THR A 43 11.53 -17.25 4.78
N GLU A 44 12.28 -18.25 4.30
CA GLU A 44 12.94 -18.15 3.00
C GLU A 44 11.95 -17.92 1.85
N ALA A 45 10.79 -18.59 1.90
CA ALA A 45 9.74 -18.41 0.91
C ALA A 45 9.18 -16.99 0.93
N GLN A 46 8.96 -16.43 2.11
CA GLN A 46 8.50 -15.05 2.26
C GLN A 46 9.54 -14.05 1.75
N LEU A 47 10.81 -14.28 2.05
CA LEU A 47 11.88 -13.42 1.56
C LEU A 47 11.98 -13.45 0.03
N ALA A 48 11.89 -14.62 -0.58
CA ALA A 48 11.87 -14.75 -2.03
C ALA A 48 10.70 -14.01 -2.66
N GLU A 49 9.53 -14.06 -2.05
CA GLU A 49 8.35 -13.31 -2.50
C GLU A 49 8.56 -11.80 -2.39
N CYS A 50 9.16 -11.34 -1.29
CA CYS A 50 9.53 -9.93 -1.14
C CYS A 50 10.48 -9.47 -2.25
N GLU A 51 11.49 -10.26 -2.56
CA GLU A 51 12.45 -9.96 -3.62
C GLU A 51 11.78 -9.90 -4.99
N ASN A 52 10.86 -10.81 -5.29
CA ASN A 52 10.11 -10.80 -6.54
C ASN A 52 9.26 -9.54 -6.67
N LYS A 53 8.59 -9.13 -5.61
CA LYS A 53 7.80 -7.89 -5.61
C LYS A 53 8.68 -6.65 -5.76
N ALA A 54 9.85 -6.64 -5.14
CA ALA A 54 10.82 -5.57 -5.32
C ALA A 54 11.30 -5.46 -6.77
N LYS A 55 11.54 -6.59 -7.43
CA LYS A 55 11.90 -6.61 -8.85
C LYS A 55 10.80 -6.03 -9.74
N ARG A 56 9.54 -6.35 -9.47
CA ARG A 56 8.40 -5.75 -10.16
C ARG A 56 8.37 -4.24 -9.98
N ARG A 57 8.61 -3.76 -8.76
CA ARG A 57 8.66 -2.31 -8.48
C ARG A 57 9.78 -1.63 -9.25
N LYS A 58 10.92 -2.29 -9.40
CA LYS A 58 12.06 -1.76 -10.18
C LYS A 58 11.76 -1.60 -11.66
N THR A 59 10.77 -2.29 -12.19
CA THR A 59 10.33 -2.09 -13.57
C THR A 59 9.46 -0.84 -13.77
N GLY A 60 9.12 -0.15 -12.68
CA GLY A 60 8.27 1.03 -12.70
C GLY A 60 6.81 0.76 -12.36
N GLU A 61 6.44 -0.48 -12.05
CA GLU A 61 5.08 -0.82 -11.64
C GLU A 61 4.74 -0.14 -10.32
N PRO A 62 3.57 0.51 -10.18
CA PRO A 62 3.17 1.14 -8.92
C PRO A 62 3.11 0.14 -7.77
N LEU A 63 3.63 0.55 -6.60
CA LEU A 63 3.64 -0.31 -5.41
C LEU A 63 2.23 -0.81 -5.05
N GLN A 64 1.23 0.03 -5.17
CA GLN A 64 -0.16 -0.30 -4.85
C GLN A 64 -0.67 -1.46 -5.72
N TYR A 65 -0.31 -1.49 -6.99
CA TYR A 65 -0.69 -2.59 -7.89
C TYR A 65 0.05 -3.88 -7.54
N ILE A 66 1.31 -3.79 -7.15
CA ILE A 66 2.11 -4.95 -6.74
C ILE A 66 1.51 -5.61 -5.49
N LEU A 67 1.06 -4.80 -4.53
CA LEU A 67 0.42 -5.28 -3.30
C LEU A 67 -1.02 -5.73 -3.54
N GLY A 68 -1.70 -5.18 -4.55
CA GLY A 68 -3.09 -5.52 -4.88
C GLY A 68 -4.13 -4.87 -3.99
N ASN A 69 -3.71 -4.05 -3.05
CA ASN A 69 -4.60 -3.29 -2.17
C ASN A 69 -3.88 -2.04 -1.66
N TRP A 70 -4.67 -1.08 -1.22
CA TRP A 70 -4.13 0.15 -0.62
C TRP A 70 -5.14 0.72 0.36
N GLU A 71 -4.63 1.33 1.42
CA GLU A 71 -5.47 1.95 2.42
C GLU A 71 -5.94 3.34 1.96
N PHE A 72 -7.23 3.59 2.11
CA PHE A 72 -7.85 4.88 1.87
C PHE A 72 -8.91 5.10 2.95
N TYR A 73 -8.82 6.23 3.65
CA TYR A 73 -9.73 6.61 4.71
C TYR A 73 -9.90 5.52 5.79
N GLY A 74 -8.78 4.91 6.18
CA GLY A 74 -8.73 3.87 7.20
C GLY A 74 -9.23 2.49 6.76
N ARG A 75 -9.53 2.30 5.48
CA ARG A 75 -10.00 1.01 4.93
C ARG A 75 -9.10 0.57 3.78
N LYS A 76 -8.93 -0.76 3.67
CA LYS A 76 -8.23 -1.34 2.53
C LYS A 76 -9.19 -1.52 1.36
N TYR A 77 -8.75 -1.06 0.19
CA TYR A 77 -9.48 -1.23 -1.06
C TYR A 77 -8.63 -2.02 -2.05
N PHE A 78 -9.28 -2.87 -2.84
CA PHE A 78 -8.61 -3.54 -3.94
C PHE A 78 -8.15 -2.50 -4.97
N VAL A 79 -6.90 -2.64 -5.42
CA VAL A 79 -6.36 -1.86 -6.52
C VAL A 79 -5.63 -2.79 -7.48
N GLY A 80 -5.70 -2.48 -8.78
CA GLY A 80 -5.05 -3.27 -9.80
C GLY A 80 -5.05 -2.50 -11.11
N GLU A 81 -4.52 -3.12 -12.15
CA GLU A 81 -4.47 -2.49 -13.46
C GLU A 81 -5.87 -2.04 -13.91
N GLY A 82 -5.96 -0.82 -14.39
CA GLY A 82 -7.23 -0.22 -14.81
C GLY A 82 -8.04 0.44 -13.71
N VAL A 83 -7.61 0.35 -12.46
CA VAL A 83 -8.26 1.01 -11.31
C VAL A 83 -7.38 2.16 -10.84
N LEU A 84 -7.97 3.35 -10.70
CA LEU A 84 -7.26 4.50 -10.19
C LEU A 84 -6.89 4.27 -8.71
N ILE A 85 -5.61 4.50 -8.39
CA ILE A 85 -5.12 4.39 -7.01
C ILE A 85 -5.69 5.55 -6.18
N PRO A 86 -6.35 5.27 -5.03
CA PRO A 86 -6.87 6.33 -4.17
C PRO A 86 -5.76 7.28 -3.70
N ARG A 87 -6.06 8.57 -3.68
CA ARG A 87 -5.11 9.60 -3.25
C ARG A 87 -5.51 10.19 -1.91
N PRO A 88 -4.52 10.51 -1.03
CA PRO A 88 -4.82 11.07 0.28
C PRO A 88 -5.64 12.36 0.24
N GLU A 89 -5.46 13.20 -0.77
CA GLU A 89 -6.18 14.45 -0.91
C GLU A 89 -7.69 14.25 -1.03
N THR A 90 -8.12 13.12 -1.58
CA THR A 90 -9.54 12.79 -1.72
C THR A 90 -10.20 12.47 -0.37
N GLU A 91 -9.41 12.13 0.65
CA GLU A 91 -9.93 11.89 2.00
C GLU A 91 -10.57 13.16 2.59
N LEU A 92 -10.06 14.33 2.24
CA LEU A 92 -10.65 15.60 2.65
C LEU A 92 -12.07 15.75 2.11
N LEU A 93 -12.32 15.31 0.88
CA LEU A 93 -13.65 15.33 0.30
C LEU A 93 -14.60 14.42 1.09
N CYS A 94 -14.13 13.26 1.54
CA CYS A 94 -14.91 12.37 2.40
C CYS A 94 -15.26 13.04 3.72
N ASP A 95 -14.32 13.74 4.34
CA ASP A 95 -14.56 14.49 5.59
C ASP A 95 -15.63 15.56 5.41
N ILE A 96 -15.57 16.32 4.33
CA ILE A 96 -16.54 17.36 4.01
C ILE A 96 -17.93 16.76 3.81
N ALA A 97 -18.04 15.66 3.05
CA ALA A 97 -19.30 14.99 2.82
C ALA A 97 -19.91 14.44 4.11
N LYS A 98 -19.11 13.81 4.96
CA LYS A 98 -19.55 13.29 6.26
C LYS A 98 -20.08 14.40 7.17
N ALA A 99 -19.38 15.51 7.26
CA ALA A 99 -19.81 16.65 8.07
C ALA A 99 -21.14 17.21 7.58
N HIS A 100 -21.29 17.35 6.27
CA HIS A 100 -22.54 17.83 5.68
C HIS A 100 -23.72 16.91 5.97
N LEU A 101 -23.57 15.62 5.70
CA LEU A 101 -24.63 14.63 5.91
C LEU A 101 -25.00 14.45 7.38
N LYS A 102 -24.06 14.56 8.28
CA LYS A 102 -24.30 14.50 9.72
C LYS A 102 -25.24 15.61 10.20
N ASN A 103 -25.09 16.81 9.62
CA ASN A 103 -25.85 18.00 10.03
C ASN A 103 -27.22 18.09 9.33
N THR A 104 -27.30 17.70 8.07
CA THR A 104 -28.51 17.88 7.26
C THR A 104 -29.21 16.59 6.87
N GLY A 105 -28.52 15.45 6.98
CA GLY A 105 -28.99 14.17 6.44
C GLY A 105 -28.99 14.17 4.93
N GLY A 106 -29.56 13.14 4.34
CA GLY A 106 -29.72 13.03 2.89
C GLY A 106 -28.97 11.86 2.28
N THR A 107 -28.84 11.89 0.95
CA THR A 107 -28.21 10.84 0.16
C THR A 107 -27.00 11.41 -0.59
N ALA A 108 -25.92 10.65 -0.59
CA ALA A 108 -24.74 10.97 -1.37
C ALA A 108 -24.53 9.92 -2.47
N VAL A 109 -24.06 10.36 -3.64
CA VAL A 109 -23.74 9.48 -4.77
C VAL A 109 -22.30 9.71 -5.17
N ASP A 110 -21.52 8.63 -5.25
CA ASP A 110 -20.16 8.64 -5.72
C ASP A 110 -20.12 8.10 -7.15
N LEU A 111 -19.90 9.01 -8.10
CA LEU A 111 -19.82 8.65 -9.52
C LEU A 111 -18.37 8.27 -9.86
N CYS A 112 -18.21 7.20 -10.66
CA CYS A 112 -16.89 6.71 -11.07
C CYS A 112 -16.01 6.34 -9.88
N SER A 113 -16.57 5.58 -8.93
CA SER A 113 -15.88 5.25 -7.69
C SER A 113 -14.65 4.36 -7.86
N GLY A 114 -14.45 3.72 -9.00
CA GLY A 114 -13.33 2.83 -9.23
C GLY A 114 -13.42 1.57 -8.40
N SER A 115 -12.52 1.43 -7.41
CA SER A 115 -12.50 0.25 -6.52
C SER A 115 -13.58 0.31 -5.42
N GLY A 116 -14.33 1.36 -5.39
CA GLY A 116 -15.34 1.56 -4.36
C GLY A 116 -14.84 2.38 -3.21
#